data_75541823ad0e4eff44a103a66a141911
#
_entry.id   75541823ad0e4eff44a103a66a141911
#
_cell.length_a   1.000
_cell.length_b   1.000
_cell.length_c   1.000
_cell.angle_alpha   90.00
_cell.angle_beta   90.00
_cell.angle_gamma   90.00
#
_symmetry.space_group_name_H-M   'P 1'
#
loop_
_entity.id
_entity.type
_entity.pdbx_description
1 polymer ?
#
loop_
_entity_poly.entity_id
_entity_poly.type
_entity_poly.pdbx_seq_one_letter_code
_entity_poly.pdbx_strand_id
1 'polypeptide(L)'
;MSTISFIQANLQNSIAASRIPTRTVGVKGIDMALVQEPWYHEDCIRGLNIPGYTLYSAGGKDRPRAFILARNMNAWVLLGFSCRDLVANLVKYIEDGAERQLVVCSAYLSYDSKNLPPSRELEELIHYCEMEDLYLIVGCDANAHHTTWGSTNCNGTGESLLKFLNSSNLEIFNRGK
;
A
#
# COMPACT_ATOMS: atom_id res chain seq x y z
N MET A 1 13.44 -20.81 -4.58
CA MET A 1 13.18 -19.39 -4.18
C MET A 1 11.69 -19.22 -3.98
N SER A 2 11.25 -18.88 -2.77
CA SER A 2 9.85 -18.51 -2.53
C SER A 2 9.68 -17.05 -2.97
N THR A 3 8.96 -16.80 -4.03
CA THR A 3 8.66 -15.46 -4.53
C THR A 3 7.38 -14.97 -3.88
N ILE A 4 7.39 -13.80 -3.24
CA ILE A 4 6.18 -13.15 -2.73
C ILE A 4 5.57 -12.32 -3.87
N SER A 5 4.32 -12.60 -4.19
CA SER A 5 3.60 -11.90 -5.26
C SER A 5 2.72 -10.78 -4.70
N PHE A 6 2.73 -9.62 -5.36
CA PHE A 6 1.99 -8.43 -4.95
C PHE A 6 1.04 -7.96 -6.04
N ILE A 7 -0.07 -7.37 -5.62
CA ILE A 7 -0.93 -6.54 -6.46
C ILE A 7 -1.29 -5.25 -5.71
N GLN A 8 -1.41 -4.14 -6.43
CA GLN A 8 -1.93 -2.89 -5.88
C GLN A 8 -3.15 -2.45 -6.66
N ALA A 9 -4.17 -1.95 -5.96
CA ALA A 9 -5.39 -1.43 -6.60
C ALA A 9 -6.07 -0.36 -5.74
N ASN A 10 -6.41 0.78 -6.36
CA ASN A 10 -7.40 1.71 -5.82
C ASN A 10 -8.80 1.25 -6.27
N LEU A 11 -9.73 1.08 -5.33
CA LEU A 11 -11.09 0.59 -5.59
C LEU A 11 -12.12 1.70 -5.75
N GLN A 12 -11.72 2.98 -5.60
CA GLN A 12 -12.53 4.16 -5.84
C GLN A 12 -13.92 4.11 -5.16
N ASN A 13 -14.01 3.54 -3.98
CA ASN A 13 -15.25 3.30 -3.24
C ASN A 13 -16.33 2.56 -4.07
N SER A 14 -15.94 1.74 -5.03
CA SER A 14 -16.83 1.09 -5.99
C SER A 14 -17.08 -0.38 -5.64
N ILE A 15 -18.36 -0.81 -5.62
CA ILE A 15 -18.75 -2.22 -5.47
C ILE A 15 -18.14 -3.08 -6.58
N ALA A 16 -18.22 -2.60 -7.82
CA ALA A 16 -17.72 -3.35 -8.98
C ALA A 16 -16.21 -3.52 -8.90
N ALA A 17 -15.47 -2.44 -8.58
CA ALA A 17 -14.03 -2.47 -8.42
C ALA A 17 -13.60 -3.39 -7.25
N SER A 18 -14.34 -3.42 -6.14
CA SER A 18 -14.03 -4.28 -4.99
C SER A 18 -14.12 -5.78 -5.29
N ARG A 19 -14.87 -6.17 -6.32
CA ARG A 19 -14.98 -7.59 -6.74
C ARG A 19 -13.81 -8.06 -7.60
N ILE A 20 -13.12 -7.15 -8.29
CA ILE A 20 -12.02 -7.48 -9.21
C ILE A 20 -10.79 -8.00 -8.44
N PRO A 21 -10.26 -7.28 -7.44
CA PRO A 21 -9.15 -7.78 -6.64
C PRO A 21 -9.48 -9.10 -5.95
N THR A 22 -10.67 -9.22 -5.35
CA THR A 22 -11.12 -10.45 -4.68
C THR A 22 -11.03 -11.66 -5.59
N ARG A 23 -11.53 -11.54 -6.82
CA ARG A 23 -11.43 -12.60 -7.82
C ARG A 23 -10.00 -12.85 -8.27
N THR A 24 -9.25 -11.78 -8.57
CA THR A 24 -7.87 -11.88 -9.06
C THR A 24 -6.95 -12.49 -8.01
N VAL A 25 -7.02 -11.99 -6.77
CA VAL A 25 -6.20 -12.44 -5.65
C VAL A 25 -6.49 -13.92 -5.35
N GLY A 26 -7.77 -14.30 -5.26
CA GLY A 26 -8.15 -15.68 -4.97
C GLY A 26 -7.78 -16.66 -6.09
N VAL A 27 -8.04 -16.32 -7.37
CA VAL A 27 -7.78 -17.22 -8.52
C VAL A 27 -6.28 -17.34 -8.82
N LYS A 28 -5.54 -16.23 -8.77
CA LYS A 28 -4.09 -16.21 -9.07
C LYS A 28 -3.23 -16.59 -7.86
N GLY A 29 -3.83 -16.73 -6.68
CA GLY A 29 -3.08 -17.04 -5.46
C GLY A 29 -2.04 -15.99 -5.09
N ILE A 30 -2.35 -14.70 -5.33
CA ILE A 30 -1.48 -13.58 -4.97
C ILE A 30 -1.26 -13.56 -3.46
N ASP A 31 -0.03 -13.36 -3.02
CA ASP A 31 0.30 -13.43 -1.59
C ASP A 31 -0.13 -12.17 -0.83
N MET A 32 0.00 -11.00 -1.44
CA MET A 32 -0.38 -9.73 -0.81
C MET A 32 -1.08 -8.78 -1.79
N ALA A 33 -2.15 -8.12 -1.32
CA ALA A 33 -2.81 -7.06 -2.06
C ALA A 33 -2.81 -5.76 -1.26
N LEU A 34 -2.33 -4.68 -1.87
CA LEU A 34 -2.27 -3.33 -1.33
C LEU A 34 -3.45 -2.56 -1.90
N VAL A 35 -4.42 -2.25 -1.05
CA VAL A 35 -5.74 -1.77 -1.48
C VAL A 35 -6.00 -0.39 -0.92
N GLN A 36 -6.46 0.52 -1.79
CA GLN A 36 -6.90 1.84 -1.39
C GLN A 36 -8.39 2.04 -1.73
N GLU A 37 -9.05 2.88 -0.94
CA GLU A 37 -10.47 3.29 -1.09
C GLU A 37 -11.45 2.13 -1.31
N PRO A 38 -11.52 1.16 -0.37
CA PRO A 38 -12.49 0.07 -0.47
C PRO A 38 -13.93 0.59 -0.35
N TRP A 39 -14.87 -0.17 -0.90
CA TRP A 39 -16.28 0.16 -0.75
C TRP A 39 -16.79 -0.16 0.65
N TYR A 40 -17.47 0.83 1.25
CA TYR A 40 -18.16 0.71 2.53
C TYR A 40 -19.66 0.65 2.34
N HIS A 41 -20.33 -0.21 3.12
CA HIS A 41 -21.76 -0.23 3.29
C HIS A 41 -22.08 -0.39 4.77
N GLU A 42 -22.85 0.54 5.33
CA GLU A 42 -23.20 0.56 6.77
C GLU A 42 -21.96 0.40 7.67
N ASP A 43 -20.92 1.20 7.44
CA ASP A 43 -19.62 1.18 8.14
C ASP A 43 -18.82 -0.12 8.03
N CYS A 44 -19.30 -1.08 7.24
CA CYS A 44 -18.60 -2.33 6.99
C CYS A 44 -17.94 -2.32 5.61
N ILE A 45 -16.68 -2.77 5.56
CA ILE A 45 -16.00 -3.03 4.28
C ILE A 45 -16.66 -4.22 3.61
N ARG A 46 -16.95 -4.08 2.32
CA ARG A 46 -17.53 -5.13 1.51
C ARG A 46 -16.60 -5.54 0.38
N GLY A 47 -16.59 -6.82 0.05
CA GLY A 47 -15.86 -7.35 -1.09
C GLY A 47 -14.38 -7.68 -0.82
N LEU A 48 -13.85 -7.47 0.39
CA LEU A 48 -12.47 -7.82 0.76
C LEU A 48 -12.36 -9.01 1.73
N ASN A 49 -13.45 -9.68 2.02
CA ASN A 49 -13.43 -10.92 2.82
C ASN A 49 -13.12 -12.10 1.91
N ILE A 50 -11.85 -12.48 1.85
CA ILE A 50 -11.35 -13.55 0.98
C ILE A 50 -10.90 -14.72 1.87
N PRO A 51 -11.41 -15.94 1.69
CA PRO A 51 -10.96 -17.10 2.44
C PRO A 51 -9.43 -17.29 2.35
N GLY A 52 -8.78 -17.52 3.49
CA GLY A 52 -7.33 -17.70 3.58
C GLY A 52 -6.52 -16.40 3.54
N TYR A 53 -7.18 -15.23 3.58
CA TYR A 53 -6.50 -13.94 3.69
C TYR A 53 -6.90 -13.22 4.98
N THR A 54 -5.92 -12.52 5.55
CA THR A 54 -6.15 -11.59 6.66
C THR A 54 -6.15 -10.16 6.12
N LEU A 55 -7.16 -9.38 6.53
CA LEU A 55 -7.28 -7.96 6.18
C LEU A 55 -6.68 -7.11 7.30
N TYR A 56 -5.71 -6.27 6.98
CA TYR A 56 -5.04 -5.34 7.89
C TYR A 56 -5.41 -3.91 7.57
N SER A 57 -5.60 -3.11 8.63
CA SER A 57 -5.78 -1.66 8.57
C SER A 57 -5.27 -1.04 9.86
N ALA A 58 -5.11 0.28 9.89
CA ALA A 58 -4.66 1.00 11.08
C ALA A 58 -5.63 0.92 12.28
N GLY A 59 -6.90 0.60 12.01
CA GLY A 59 -7.95 0.72 13.02
C GLY A 59 -8.28 2.19 13.33
N GLY A 60 -9.14 2.41 14.33
CA GLY A 60 -9.51 3.76 14.76
C GLY A 60 -10.99 4.09 14.53
N LYS A 61 -11.39 5.34 14.86
CA LYS A 61 -12.78 5.81 14.75
C LYS A 61 -13.15 6.19 13.31
N ASP A 62 -12.17 6.63 12.53
CA ASP A 62 -12.38 7.04 11.15
C ASP A 62 -12.29 5.83 10.22
N ARG A 63 -13.11 5.82 9.16
CA ARG A 63 -13.05 4.77 8.13
C ARG A 63 -11.67 4.76 7.47
N PRO A 64 -10.88 3.69 7.60
CA PRO A 64 -9.60 3.58 6.90
C PRO A 64 -9.79 3.64 5.38
N ARG A 65 -8.82 4.19 4.67
CA ARG A 65 -8.77 4.21 3.20
C ARG A 65 -7.65 3.34 2.62
N ALA A 66 -6.72 2.88 3.46
CA ALA A 66 -5.62 2.00 3.08
C ALA A 66 -5.72 0.66 3.80
N PHE A 67 -5.50 -0.43 3.05
CA PHE A 67 -5.61 -1.82 3.52
C PHE A 67 -4.54 -2.70 2.92
N ILE A 68 -4.17 -3.75 3.66
CA ILE A 68 -3.35 -4.86 3.17
C ILE A 68 -4.12 -6.15 3.37
N LEU A 69 -4.26 -6.94 2.30
CA LEU A 69 -4.66 -8.34 2.36
C LEU A 69 -3.41 -9.20 2.28
N ALA A 70 -3.22 -10.14 3.22
CA ALA A 70 -2.10 -11.07 3.20
C ALA A 70 -2.58 -12.51 3.36
N ARG A 71 -2.08 -13.41 2.51
CA ARG A 71 -2.43 -14.83 2.48
C ARG A 71 -1.54 -15.64 3.40
N ASN A 72 -2.11 -16.11 4.54
CA ASN A 72 -1.43 -17.04 5.47
C ASN A 72 0.01 -16.62 5.82
N MET A 73 0.26 -15.31 5.95
CA MET A 73 1.58 -14.78 6.27
C MET A 73 1.67 -14.30 7.71
N ASN A 74 2.85 -14.43 8.30
CA ASN A 74 3.17 -13.81 9.59
C ASN A 74 3.38 -12.31 9.36
N ALA A 75 2.36 -11.52 9.67
CA ALA A 75 2.38 -10.08 9.47
C ALA A 75 1.78 -9.35 10.68
N TRP A 76 2.36 -8.20 11.04
CA TRP A 76 1.91 -7.35 12.14
C TRP A 76 1.81 -5.91 11.67
N VAL A 77 0.75 -5.22 12.09
CA VAL A 77 0.60 -3.79 11.81
C VAL A 77 1.60 -2.99 12.64
N LEU A 78 2.35 -2.14 11.97
CA LEU A 78 3.22 -1.14 12.60
C LEU A 78 2.37 0.09 12.98
N LEU A 79 1.70 0.02 14.13
CA LEU A 79 0.71 1.02 14.55
C LEU A 79 1.29 2.43 14.66
N GLY A 80 2.57 2.56 15.02
CA GLY A 80 3.25 3.87 15.13
C GLY A 80 3.37 4.62 13.79
N PHE A 81 3.29 3.89 12.66
CA PHE A 81 3.37 4.44 11.31
C PHE A 81 2.06 4.32 10.54
N SER A 82 1.00 3.81 11.18
CA SER A 82 -0.26 3.54 10.50
C SER A 82 -1.33 4.53 10.92
N CYS A 83 -2.10 5.00 9.95
CA CYS A 83 -3.20 5.95 10.14
C CYS A 83 -4.36 5.60 9.19
N ARG A 84 -5.39 6.44 9.14
CA ARG A 84 -6.54 6.26 8.24
C ARG A 84 -6.13 5.97 6.79
N ASP A 85 -5.09 6.64 6.31
CA ASP A 85 -4.70 6.69 4.90
C ASP A 85 -3.41 5.91 4.61
N LEU A 86 -2.84 5.28 5.63
CA LEU A 86 -1.63 4.48 5.50
C LEU A 86 -1.68 3.31 6.47
N VAL A 87 -1.46 2.11 5.98
CA VAL A 87 -1.21 0.92 6.80
C VAL A 87 0.12 0.31 6.41
N ALA A 88 0.96 0.05 7.39
CA ALA A 88 2.24 -0.61 7.23
C ALA A 88 2.28 -1.90 8.05
N ASN A 89 2.72 -2.98 7.44
CA ASN A 89 2.89 -4.27 8.08
C ASN A 89 4.35 -4.71 8.02
N LEU A 90 4.88 -5.19 9.15
CA LEU A 90 6.10 -5.98 9.16
C LEU A 90 5.73 -7.43 8.84
N VAL A 91 6.36 -7.99 7.81
CA VAL A 91 6.14 -9.35 7.34
C VAL A 91 7.41 -10.17 7.57
N LYS A 92 7.27 -11.35 8.17
CA LYS A 92 8.34 -12.33 8.28
C LYS A 92 8.14 -13.46 7.29
N TYR A 93 9.18 -13.82 6.58
CA TYR A 93 9.17 -14.90 5.60
C TYR A 93 10.49 -15.68 5.64
N ILE A 94 10.49 -16.88 5.06
CA ILE A 94 11.69 -17.70 4.95
C ILE A 94 12.23 -17.63 3.52
N GLU A 95 13.48 -17.26 3.39
CA GLU A 95 14.20 -17.25 2.13
C GLU A 95 15.52 -18.01 2.30
N ASP A 96 15.72 -19.02 1.48
CA ASP A 96 16.90 -19.90 1.50
C ASP A 96 17.24 -20.44 2.91
N GLY A 97 16.20 -20.77 3.69
CA GLY A 97 16.30 -21.31 5.06
C GLY A 97 16.57 -20.25 6.15
N ALA A 98 16.69 -18.98 5.81
CA ALA A 98 16.85 -17.89 6.76
C ALA A 98 15.55 -17.10 6.94
N GLU A 99 15.27 -16.66 8.17
CA GLU A 99 14.18 -15.71 8.43
C GLU A 99 14.59 -14.33 7.89
N ARG A 100 13.70 -13.74 7.09
CA ARG A 100 13.83 -12.40 6.52
C ARG A 100 12.65 -11.54 6.97
N GLN A 101 12.85 -10.24 6.93
CA GLN A 101 11.84 -9.24 7.25
C GLN A 101 11.64 -8.29 6.08
N LEU A 102 10.39 -7.91 5.86
CA LEU A 102 9.98 -6.98 4.82
C LEU A 102 8.87 -6.09 5.39
N VAL A 103 8.98 -4.80 5.21
CA VAL A 103 7.89 -3.87 5.49
C VAL A 103 7.07 -3.68 4.21
N VAL A 104 5.77 -3.84 4.33
CA VAL A 104 4.83 -3.64 3.23
C VAL A 104 3.85 -2.54 3.63
N CYS A 105 3.68 -1.55 2.77
CA CYS A 105 2.86 -0.37 3.02
C CYS A 105 1.82 -0.21 1.92
N SER A 106 0.56 0.01 2.32
CA SER A 106 -0.50 0.52 1.45
C SER A 106 -0.80 1.96 1.85
N ALA A 107 -0.72 2.90 0.92
CA ALA A 107 -0.90 4.32 1.18
C ALA A 107 -1.89 4.97 0.20
N TYR A 108 -2.70 5.88 0.71
CA TYR A 108 -3.55 6.76 -0.06
C TYR A 108 -3.18 8.22 0.24
N LEU A 109 -2.60 8.91 -0.71
CA LEU A 109 -2.28 10.34 -0.56
C LEU A 109 -3.44 11.17 -1.10
N SER A 110 -4.18 11.79 -0.19
CA SER A 110 -5.42 12.48 -0.52
C SER A 110 -5.21 13.65 -1.47
N TYR A 111 -6.06 13.75 -2.50
CA TYR A 111 -6.06 14.86 -3.44
C TYR A 111 -6.30 16.23 -2.77
N ASP A 112 -7.12 16.25 -1.72
CA ASP A 112 -7.51 17.44 -0.94
C ASP A 112 -6.61 17.68 0.28
N SER A 113 -5.48 16.98 0.37
CA SER A 113 -4.51 17.26 1.43
C SER A 113 -3.97 18.68 1.30
N LYS A 114 -3.93 19.39 2.43
CA LYS A 114 -3.31 20.73 2.49
C LYS A 114 -1.79 20.67 2.31
N ASN A 115 -1.20 19.52 2.59
CA ASN A 115 0.24 19.30 2.47
C ASN A 115 0.54 18.53 1.19
N LEU A 116 1.59 18.93 0.51
CA LEU A 116 2.12 18.19 -0.63
C LEU A 116 2.73 16.85 -0.17
N PRO A 117 2.68 15.79 -1.01
CA PRO A 117 3.29 14.52 -0.67
C PRO A 117 4.84 14.61 -0.58
N PRO A 118 5.44 13.69 0.18
CA PRO A 118 4.79 12.58 0.88
C PRO A 118 4.03 13.02 2.12
N SER A 119 3.17 12.13 2.66
CA SER A 119 2.63 12.37 4.01
C SER A 119 3.72 12.15 5.05
N ARG A 120 3.56 12.79 6.21
CA ARG A 120 4.50 12.68 7.32
C ARG A 120 4.68 11.22 7.76
N GLU A 121 3.60 10.45 7.83
CA GLU A 121 3.62 9.05 8.23
C GLU A 121 4.43 8.20 7.24
N LEU A 122 4.36 8.51 5.94
CA LEU A 122 5.14 7.82 4.92
C LEU A 122 6.64 8.18 5.02
N GLU A 123 6.98 9.44 5.25
CA GLU A 123 8.38 9.85 5.49
C GLU A 123 8.97 9.16 6.73
N GLU A 124 8.24 9.16 7.85
CA GLU A 124 8.67 8.52 9.09
C GLU A 124 8.85 7.00 8.91
N LEU A 125 7.97 6.33 8.15
CA LEU A 125 8.08 4.91 7.83
C LEU A 125 9.32 4.61 6.99
N ILE A 126 9.58 5.40 5.96
CA ILE A 126 10.76 5.22 5.09
C ILE A 126 12.03 5.39 5.91
N HIS A 127 12.12 6.46 6.70
CA HIS A 127 13.26 6.71 7.56
C HIS A 127 13.48 5.56 8.57
N TYR A 128 12.40 5.05 9.18
CA TYR A 128 12.48 3.88 10.05
C TYR A 128 13.06 2.66 9.34
N CYS A 129 12.57 2.36 8.13
CA CYS A 129 13.09 1.22 7.37
C CYS A 129 14.57 1.39 6.99
N GLU A 130 15.01 2.61 6.66
CA GLU A 130 16.41 2.91 6.37
C GLU A 130 17.30 2.72 7.61
N MET A 131 16.85 3.18 8.79
CA MET A 131 17.59 3.05 10.04
C MET A 131 17.73 1.62 10.52
N GLU A 132 16.70 0.80 10.30
CA GLU A 132 16.63 -0.61 10.72
C GLU A 132 17.11 -1.60 9.64
N ASP A 133 17.62 -1.09 8.49
CA ASP A 133 18.06 -1.89 7.32
C ASP A 133 16.97 -2.88 6.85
N LEU A 134 15.72 -2.40 6.77
CA LEU A 134 14.56 -3.17 6.34
C LEU A 134 14.19 -2.86 4.90
N TYR A 135 13.90 -3.90 4.13
CA TYR A 135 13.28 -3.71 2.81
C TYR A 135 11.87 -3.16 2.95
N LEU A 136 11.51 -2.21 2.07
CA LEU A 136 10.19 -1.58 2.04
C LEU A 136 9.56 -1.69 0.65
N ILE A 137 8.31 -2.17 0.61
CA ILE A 137 7.46 -2.10 -0.59
C ILE A 137 6.27 -1.18 -0.30
N VAL A 138 6.07 -0.17 -1.14
CA VAL A 138 4.96 0.77 -1.03
C VAL A 138 4.05 0.63 -2.24
N GLY A 139 2.78 0.28 -2.00
CA GLY A 139 1.71 0.41 -2.98
C GLY A 139 0.90 1.67 -2.67
N CYS A 140 0.98 2.67 -3.53
CA CYS A 140 0.41 3.98 -3.26
C CYS A 140 -0.52 4.44 -4.37
N ASP A 141 -1.70 4.95 -3.99
CA ASP A 141 -2.42 5.90 -4.82
C ASP A 141 -2.04 7.31 -4.36
N ALA A 142 -1.21 7.96 -5.14
CA ALA A 142 -0.60 9.23 -4.76
C ALA A 142 -1.40 10.45 -5.25
N ASN A 143 -2.44 10.27 -6.09
CA ASN A 143 -3.13 11.37 -6.76
C ASN A 143 -2.15 12.38 -7.41
N ALA A 144 -1.00 11.88 -7.86
CA ALA A 144 0.13 12.63 -8.36
C ALA A 144 0.35 12.30 -9.84
N HIS A 145 0.39 13.34 -10.67
CA HIS A 145 0.59 13.21 -12.09
C HIS A 145 2.00 13.64 -12.47
N HIS A 146 2.77 12.72 -13.07
CA HIS A 146 4.08 13.01 -13.62
C HIS A 146 4.42 12.04 -14.76
N THR A 147 5.12 12.52 -15.78
CA THR A 147 5.50 11.72 -16.95
C THR A 147 6.45 10.56 -16.62
N THR A 148 7.22 10.68 -15.53
CA THR A 148 8.13 9.62 -15.04
C THR A 148 7.40 8.28 -14.78
N TRP A 149 6.16 8.31 -14.33
CA TRP A 149 5.33 7.12 -14.13
C TRP A 149 4.16 7.02 -15.09
N GLY A 150 4.28 7.66 -16.27
CA GLY A 150 3.40 7.46 -17.41
C GLY A 150 2.14 8.30 -17.42
N SER A 151 2.00 9.34 -16.59
CA SER A 151 0.91 10.30 -16.71
C SER A 151 1.10 11.16 -17.97
N THR A 152 -0.02 11.61 -18.55
CA THR A 152 0.00 12.49 -19.73
C THR A 152 0.37 13.93 -19.40
N ASN A 153 0.31 14.31 -18.12
CA ASN A 153 0.60 15.66 -17.61
C ASN A 153 1.34 15.59 -16.29
N CYS A 154 1.86 16.73 -15.83
CA CYS A 154 2.45 16.90 -14.49
C CYS A 154 1.57 17.85 -13.67
N ASN A 155 1.51 17.62 -12.35
CA ASN A 155 0.89 18.54 -11.40
C ASN A 155 1.84 18.80 -10.22
N GLY A 156 1.52 19.79 -9.37
CA GLY A 156 2.38 20.15 -8.24
C GLY A 156 2.59 19.00 -7.25
N THR A 157 1.60 18.13 -7.10
CA THR A 157 1.68 16.89 -6.29
C THR A 157 2.71 15.94 -6.88
N GLY A 158 2.69 15.74 -8.21
CA GLY A 158 3.66 14.91 -8.93
C GLY A 158 5.09 15.42 -8.82
N GLU A 159 5.29 16.72 -8.98
CA GLU A 159 6.60 17.36 -8.83
C GLU A 159 7.16 17.21 -7.41
N SER A 160 6.31 17.39 -6.38
CA SER A 160 6.70 17.21 -4.98
C SER A 160 7.09 15.76 -4.69
N LEU A 161 6.27 14.81 -5.13
CA LEU A 161 6.54 13.39 -4.94
C LEU A 161 7.83 12.96 -5.66
N LEU A 162 8.07 13.44 -6.90
CA LEU A 162 9.29 13.13 -7.63
C LEU A 162 10.54 13.67 -6.92
N LYS A 163 10.48 14.90 -6.40
CA LYS A 163 11.59 15.45 -5.61
C LYS A 163 11.93 14.58 -4.40
N PHE A 164 10.89 14.14 -3.68
CA PHE A 164 11.05 13.26 -2.54
C PHE A 164 11.67 11.91 -2.96
N LEU A 165 11.13 11.26 -3.99
CA LEU A 165 11.64 9.96 -4.48
C LEU A 165 13.10 10.06 -4.94
N ASN A 166 13.50 11.16 -5.56
CA ASN A 166 14.89 11.40 -5.96
C ASN A 166 15.85 11.61 -4.78
N SER A 167 15.34 11.99 -3.60
CA SER A 167 16.12 12.14 -2.37
C SER A 167 16.07 10.93 -1.44
N SER A 168 15.24 9.93 -1.77
CA SER A 168 15.09 8.67 -1.05
C SER A 168 15.78 7.51 -1.78
N ASN A 169 15.92 6.37 -1.10
CA ASN A 169 16.41 5.13 -1.71
C ASN A 169 15.29 4.29 -2.38
N LEU A 170 14.11 4.89 -2.61
CA LEU A 170 12.99 4.20 -3.24
C LEU A 170 13.12 4.17 -4.76
N GLU A 171 12.83 3.02 -5.35
CA GLU A 171 12.73 2.83 -6.79
C GLU A 171 11.27 2.79 -7.26
N ILE A 172 10.99 3.42 -8.41
CA ILE A 172 9.66 3.41 -9.01
C ILE A 172 9.52 2.21 -9.94
N PHE A 173 8.67 1.25 -9.59
CA PHE A 173 8.38 0.09 -10.44
C PHE A 173 7.32 0.38 -11.50
N ASN A 174 6.43 1.36 -11.27
CA ASN A 174 5.43 1.75 -12.26
C ASN A 174 6.08 2.59 -13.36
N ARG A 175 6.12 2.05 -14.58
CA ARG A 175 6.72 2.71 -15.76
C ARG A 175 5.67 3.34 -16.69
N GLY A 176 4.39 3.27 -16.31
CA GLY A 176 3.29 3.67 -17.17
C GLY A 176 3.15 2.77 -18.41
N LYS A 177 2.08 2.95 -19.16
CA LYS A 177 1.86 2.37 -20.50
C LYS A 177 1.53 3.48 -21.46
#